data_fbf411e5fbd3e60c94696d8941d58bd9
#
_entry.id   fbf411e5fbd3e60c94696d8941d58bd9
#
_cell.length_a   1.000
_cell.length_b   1.000
_cell.length_c   1.000
_cell.angle_alpha   90.00
_cell.angle_beta   90.00
_cell.angle_gamma   90.00
#
_symmetry.space_group_name_H-M   'P 1'
#
loop_
_entity.id
_entity.type
_entity.pdbx_description
1 polymer ?
#
loop_
_entity_poly.entity_id
_entity_poly.type
_entity_poly.pdbx_seq_one_letter_code
_entity_poly.pdbx_strand_id
1 'polypeptide(L)'
;LDLTYWLNEKWQISTALEYGEQRYNTRKHLNGNNYLWSNTLSYFPKSGQFWFIGADYNRENTRDEDNAYQRKNLRLGWGQEWGWGISTRISLAYARRTYKGADLFNIRQKNNEYQSAVTLWHRDLYFWGITPKITWSYQRVSSNHPFYSYDKNRIFLEMGKTF
;
A
#
# COMPACT_ATOMS: atom_id res chain seq x y z
N LEU A 1 11.97 0.51 12.45
CA LEU A 1 11.38 0.47 13.79
C LEU A 1 9.88 0.30 13.65
N ASP A 2 9.35 -0.78 14.23
CA ASP A 2 7.91 -1.08 14.25
C ASP A 2 7.44 -1.17 15.69
N LEU A 3 6.38 -0.45 16.01
CA LEU A 3 5.75 -0.44 17.32
C LEU A 3 4.26 -0.72 17.17
N THR A 4 3.75 -1.65 17.95
CA THR A 4 2.33 -1.98 18.00
C THR A 4 1.87 -1.96 19.46
N TYR A 5 0.76 -1.27 19.68
CA TYR A 5 0.18 -1.12 21.01
C TYR A 5 -1.35 -1.36 20.97
N TRP A 6 -1.84 -2.17 21.89
CA TRP A 6 -3.27 -2.39 22.11
C TRP A 6 -3.82 -1.35 23.08
N LEU A 7 -4.73 -0.52 22.61
CA LEU A 7 -5.42 0.48 23.43
C LEU A 7 -6.45 -0.20 24.38
N ASN A 8 -7.07 -1.26 23.87
CA ASN A 8 -7.96 -2.17 24.59
C ASN A 8 -8.14 -3.46 23.78
N GLU A 9 -9.06 -4.35 24.18
CA GLU A 9 -9.32 -5.64 23.52
C GLU A 9 -9.76 -5.52 22.03
N LYS A 10 -10.23 -4.34 21.61
CA LYS A 10 -10.77 -4.11 20.26
C LYS A 10 -9.97 -3.13 19.40
N TRP A 11 -9.12 -2.34 20.00
CA TRP A 11 -8.40 -1.28 19.32
C TRP A 11 -6.89 -1.46 19.40
N GLN A 12 -6.25 -1.40 18.26
CA GLN A 12 -4.81 -1.50 18.12
C GLN A 12 -4.29 -0.31 17.30
N ILE A 13 -3.21 0.28 17.73
CA ILE A 13 -2.45 1.26 16.96
C ILE A 13 -1.07 0.68 16.63
N SER A 14 -0.63 0.86 15.40
CA SER A 14 0.72 0.53 14.97
C SER A 14 1.37 1.70 14.27
N THR A 15 2.65 1.88 14.50
CA THR A 15 3.49 2.85 13.81
C THR A 15 4.78 2.20 13.34
N ALA A 16 5.18 2.52 12.12
CA ALA A 16 6.42 2.05 11.53
C ALA A 16 7.25 3.23 11.03
N LEU A 17 8.55 3.19 11.30
CA LEU A 17 9.53 4.13 10.78
C LEU A 17 10.62 3.34 10.06
N GLU A 18 10.79 3.61 8.77
CA GLU A 18 11.79 2.98 7.93
C GLU A 18 12.72 4.04 7.35
N TYR A 19 13.99 3.75 7.37
CA TYR A 19 15.03 4.52 6.70
C TYR A 19 15.83 3.57 5.82
N GLY A 20 16.04 3.95 4.57
CA GLY A 20 16.84 3.19 3.62
C GLY A 20 17.79 4.09 2.84
N GLU A 21 18.98 3.61 2.58
CA GLU A 21 19.92 4.21 1.63
C GLU A 21 19.92 3.39 0.34
N GLN A 22 19.84 4.08 -0.79
CA GLN A 22 19.92 3.48 -2.11
C GLN A 22 21.24 3.89 -2.76
N ARG A 23 22.05 2.90 -3.14
CA ARG A 23 23.34 3.11 -3.81
C ARG A 23 23.40 2.25 -5.07
N TYR A 24 23.44 2.93 -6.21
CA TYR A 24 23.56 2.30 -7.53
C TYR A 24 24.96 2.52 -8.09
N ASN A 25 25.60 1.48 -8.57
CA ASN A 25 26.95 1.58 -9.17
C ASN A 25 26.95 2.28 -10.53
N THR A 26 25.93 1.99 -11.36
CA THR A 26 25.80 2.49 -12.73
C THR A 26 24.87 3.70 -12.86
N ARG A 27 23.85 3.80 -11.99
CA ARG A 27 22.84 4.87 -12.01
C ARG A 27 23.01 5.80 -10.80
N LYS A 28 24.19 6.39 -10.67
CA LYS A 28 24.55 7.22 -9.50
C LYS A 28 23.63 8.43 -9.27
N HIS A 29 22.92 8.90 -10.28
CA HIS A 29 21.92 9.96 -10.18
C HIS A 29 20.69 9.54 -9.34
N LEU A 30 20.42 8.23 -9.23
CA LEU A 30 19.35 7.67 -8.39
C LEU A 30 19.80 7.36 -6.95
N ASN A 31 21.08 7.59 -6.62
CA ASN A 31 21.56 7.40 -5.25
C ASN A 31 20.86 8.40 -4.32
N GLY A 32 20.46 7.92 -3.16
CA GLY A 32 19.75 8.75 -2.22
C GLY A 32 19.30 8.00 -0.97
N ASN A 33 18.31 8.54 -0.32
CA ASN A 33 17.72 7.95 0.85
C ASN A 33 16.19 7.99 0.79
N ASN A 34 15.58 7.07 1.49
CA ASN A 34 14.14 6.92 1.61
C ASN A 34 13.76 6.92 3.09
N TYR A 35 12.70 7.66 3.41
CA TYR A 35 12.06 7.70 4.71
C TYR A 35 10.61 7.31 4.55
N LEU A 36 10.16 6.33 5.30
CA LEU A 36 8.75 5.96 5.39
C LEU A 36 8.30 6.04 6.85
N TRP A 37 7.23 6.78 7.07
CA TRP A 37 6.49 6.79 8.33
C TRP A 37 5.07 6.34 8.06
N SER A 38 4.66 5.25 8.71
CA SER A 38 3.36 4.61 8.55
C SER A 38 2.65 4.51 9.89
N ASN A 39 1.37 4.84 9.93
CA ASN A 39 0.53 4.69 11.11
C ASN A 39 -0.75 3.98 10.71
N THR A 40 -1.21 3.07 11.55
CA THR A 40 -2.44 2.32 11.34
C THR A 40 -3.21 2.18 12.64
N LEU A 41 -4.48 2.54 12.60
CA LEU A 41 -5.44 2.27 13.66
C LEU A 41 -6.34 1.13 13.20
N SER A 42 -6.40 0.05 13.96
CA SER A 42 -7.19 -1.14 13.67
C SER A 42 -8.28 -1.33 14.72
N TYR A 43 -9.43 -1.76 14.25
CA TYR A 43 -10.60 -2.02 15.08
C TYR A 43 -11.16 -3.43 14.84
N PHE A 44 -11.31 -4.20 15.91
CA PHE A 44 -11.78 -5.58 15.91
C PHE A 44 -13.08 -5.67 16.72
N PRO A 45 -14.28 -5.35 16.11
CA PRO A 45 -15.53 -5.31 16.84
C PRO A 45 -15.98 -6.67 17.38
N LYS A 46 -15.67 -7.75 16.64
CA LYS A 46 -15.99 -9.13 16.96
C LYS A 46 -15.01 -10.07 16.27
N SER A 47 -14.99 -11.33 16.69
CA SER A 47 -14.21 -12.37 16.01
C SER A 47 -14.57 -12.43 14.52
N GLY A 48 -13.57 -12.56 13.66
CA GLY A 48 -13.74 -12.65 12.21
C GLY A 48 -14.09 -11.34 11.51
N GLN A 49 -14.04 -10.19 12.19
CA GLN A 49 -14.23 -8.87 11.56
C GLN A 49 -13.14 -7.90 11.99
N PHE A 50 -12.61 -7.15 11.06
CA PHE A 50 -11.68 -6.06 11.34
C PHE A 50 -11.86 -4.89 10.39
N TRP A 51 -11.50 -3.70 10.88
CA TRP A 51 -11.42 -2.46 10.15
C TRP A 51 -10.06 -1.84 10.38
N PHE A 52 -9.53 -1.13 9.41
CA PHE A 52 -8.37 -0.30 9.65
C PHE A 52 -8.42 1.00 8.87
N ILE A 53 -7.82 2.03 9.45
CA ILE A 53 -7.47 3.27 8.78
C ILE A 53 -5.98 3.51 8.97
N GLY A 54 -5.28 3.88 7.91
CA GLY A 54 -3.85 4.14 7.95
C GLY A 54 -3.49 5.40 7.20
N ALA A 55 -2.42 6.04 7.67
CA ALA A 55 -1.83 7.19 7.01
C ALA A 55 -0.32 6.99 6.92
N ASP A 56 0.22 7.20 5.72
CA ASP A 56 1.64 7.02 5.47
C ASP A 56 2.23 8.30 4.87
N TYR A 57 3.47 8.58 5.24
CA TYR A 57 4.30 9.60 4.63
C TYR A 57 5.59 8.97 4.14
N ASN A 58 5.85 9.09 2.85
CA ASN A 58 7.08 8.64 2.23
C ASN A 58 7.79 9.83 1.58
N ARG A 59 9.10 9.91 1.81
CA ARG A 59 9.98 10.88 1.17
C ARG A 59 11.18 10.17 0.60
N GLU A 60 11.36 10.29 -0.69
CA GLU A 60 12.54 9.83 -1.41
C GLU A 60 13.37 11.01 -1.86
N ASN A 61 14.61 11.04 -1.43
CA ASN A 61 15.61 12.02 -1.87
C ASN A 61 16.61 11.30 -2.75
N THR A 62 16.77 11.77 -3.97
CA THR A 62 17.74 11.29 -4.94
C THR A 62 18.69 12.42 -5.29
N ARG A 63 19.87 12.09 -5.81
CA ARG A 63 20.82 13.09 -6.33
C ARG A 63 20.21 13.94 -7.42
N ASP A 64 19.44 13.28 -8.29
CA ASP A 64 18.66 13.94 -9.32
C ASP A 64 17.31 14.32 -8.73
N GLU A 65 17.04 15.61 -8.58
CA GLU A 65 15.82 16.12 -7.97
C GLU A 65 14.55 15.77 -8.76
N ASP A 66 14.69 15.45 -10.06
CA ASP A 66 13.59 15.04 -10.91
C ASP A 66 12.96 13.72 -10.46
N ASN A 67 13.77 12.86 -9.79
CA ASN A 67 13.35 11.59 -9.24
C ASN A 67 13.00 11.65 -7.74
N ALA A 68 13.31 12.75 -7.08
CA ALA A 68 12.99 12.95 -5.67
C ALA A 68 11.53 13.32 -5.50
N TYR A 69 10.82 12.68 -4.54
CA TYR A 69 9.41 12.93 -4.31
C TYR A 69 9.02 12.87 -2.84
N GLN A 70 7.83 13.41 -2.56
CA GLN A 70 7.08 13.21 -1.33
C GLN A 70 5.75 12.56 -1.68
N ARG A 71 5.37 11.53 -0.93
CA ARG A 71 4.10 10.82 -1.10
C ARG A 71 3.37 10.76 0.22
N LYS A 72 2.12 11.22 0.22
CA LYS A 72 1.18 11.10 1.34
C LYS A 72 0.12 10.10 0.92
N ASN A 73 -0.16 9.14 1.76
CA ASN A 73 -1.11 8.06 1.49
C ASN A 73 -2.11 7.91 2.64
N LEU A 74 -3.37 7.70 2.29
CA LEU A 74 -4.44 7.33 3.20
C LEU A 74 -4.96 5.96 2.80
N ARG A 75 -5.12 5.06 3.77
CA ARG A 75 -5.57 3.67 3.56
C ARG A 75 -6.78 3.38 4.42
N LEU A 76 -7.72 2.65 3.85
CA LEU A 76 -8.89 2.10 4.54
C LEU A 76 -9.00 0.62 4.21
N GLY A 77 -9.41 -0.18 5.16
CA GLY A 77 -9.66 -1.59 4.90
C GLY A 77 -10.70 -2.17 5.83
N TRP A 78 -11.29 -3.23 5.33
CA TRP A 78 -12.28 -4.03 6.02
C TRP A 78 -12.09 -5.49 5.68
N GLY A 79 -12.24 -6.34 6.68
CA GLY A 79 -12.21 -7.79 6.51
C GLY A 79 -13.34 -8.44 7.29
N GLN A 80 -13.91 -9.47 6.70
CA GLN A 80 -15.00 -10.24 7.28
C GLN A 80 -14.83 -11.73 6.98
N GLU A 81 -14.95 -12.55 8.01
CA GLU A 81 -15.15 -13.98 7.89
C GLU A 81 -16.64 -14.28 7.98
N TRP A 82 -17.16 -14.94 6.94
CA TRP A 82 -18.57 -15.32 6.86
C TRP A 82 -18.78 -16.73 7.40
N GLY A 83 -19.98 -17.01 7.88
CA GLY A 83 -20.31 -18.28 8.52
C GLY A 83 -20.14 -19.54 7.64
N TRP A 84 -19.97 -19.36 6.33
CA TRP A 84 -19.82 -20.45 5.35
C TRP A 84 -18.36 -20.75 5.00
N GLY A 85 -17.40 -20.25 5.77
CA GLY A 85 -15.97 -20.40 5.51
C GLY A 85 -15.38 -19.43 4.49
N ILE A 86 -16.20 -18.58 3.89
CA ILE A 86 -15.76 -17.51 2.98
C ILE A 86 -15.18 -16.37 3.80
N SER A 87 -14.05 -15.85 3.37
CA SER A 87 -13.44 -14.64 3.92
C SER A 87 -13.30 -13.60 2.82
N THR A 88 -13.61 -12.36 3.15
CA THR A 88 -13.54 -11.20 2.26
C THR A 88 -12.64 -10.15 2.87
N ARG A 89 -11.76 -9.56 2.07
CA ARG A 89 -10.98 -8.37 2.44
C ARG A 89 -11.14 -7.31 1.36
N ILE A 90 -11.46 -6.10 1.78
CA ILE A 90 -11.53 -4.93 0.90
C ILE A 90 -10.53 -3.90 1.40
N SER A 91 -9.76 -3.33 0.50
CA SER A 91 -8.83 -2.24 0.80
C SER A 91 -8.97 -1.11 -0.23
N LEU A 92 -8.90 0.12 0.26
CA LEU A 92 -8.92 1.34 -0.52
C LEU A 92 -7.72 2.18 -0.11
N ALA A 93 -7.05 2.80 -1.06
CA ALA A 93 -5.97 3.74 -0.78
C ALA A 93 -6.03 4.92 -1.74
N TYR A 94 -5.71 6.08 -1.20
CA TYR A 94 -5.52 7.31 -1.95
C TYR A 94 -4.18 7.91 -1.58
N ALA A 95 -3.35 8.20 -2.58
CA ALA A 95 -2.08 8.87 -2.37
C ALA A 95 -1.90 10.07 -3.28
N ARG A 96 -1.19 11.07 -2.75
CA ARG A 96 -0.70 12.20 -3.53
C ARG A 96 0.82 12.18 -3.52
N ARG A 97 1.40 12.12 -4.71
CA ARG A 97 2.85 12.16 -4.93
C ARG A 97 3.23 13.46 -5.61
N THR A 98 4.22 14.15 -5.07
CA THR A 98 4.74 15.40 -5.63
C THR A 98 6.24 15.27 -5.79
N TYR A 99 6.72 15.42 -7.01
CA TYR A 99 8.15 15.41 -7.32
C TYR A 99 8.77 16.78 -7.01
N LYS A 100 10.05 16.80 -6.68
CA LYS A 100 10.76 18.03 -6.31
C LYS A 100 11.22 18.79 -7.55
N GLY A 101 11.88 18.10 -8.50
CA GLY A 101 12.38 18.68 -9.73
C GLY A 101 11.33 18.80 -10.81
N ALA A 102 11.65 19.57 -11.83
CA ALA A 102 10.90 19.63 -13.06
C ALA A 102 11.62 18.77 -14.12
N ASP A 103 10.85 18.07 -14.93
CA ASP A 103 11.38 17.23 -15.99
C ASP A 103 11.93 18.05 -17.18
N LEU A 104 12.31 17.36 -18.26
CA LEU A 104 12.79 17.97 -19.51
C LEU A 104 11.78 18.95 -20.15
N PHE A 105 10.50 18.84 -19.81
CA PHE A 105 9.42 19.73 -20.26
C PHE A 105 9.14 20.87 -19.30
N ASN A 106 9.98 21.05 -18.28
CA ASN A 106 9.80 22.02 -17.21
C ASN A 106 8.49 21.84 -16.42
N ILE A 107 8.00 20.60 -16.33
CA ILE A 107 6.79 20.22 -15.60
C ILE A 107 7.19 19.56 -14.28
N ARG A 108 6.79 20.17 -13.15
CA ARG A 108 6.88 19.54 -11.85
C ARG A 108 5.74 18.56 -11.69
N GLN A 109 6.05 17.27 -11.75
CA GLN A 109 5.06 16.20 -11.74
C GLN A 109 4.32 16.10 -10.40
N LYS A 110 2.99 15.98 -10.48
CA LYS A 110 2.09 15.74 -9.36
C LYS A 110 1.11 14.64 -9.76
N ASN A 111 1.04 13.59 -8.96
CA ASN A 111 0.18 12.44 -9.22
C ASN A 111 -0.82 12.27 -8.07
N ASN A 112 -2.06 11.99 -8.42
CA ASN A 112 -3.06 11.43 -7.53
C ASN A 112 -3.20 9.94 -7.86
N GLU A 113 -3.00 9.09 -6.87
CA GLU A 113 -2.99 7.63 -7.01
C GLU A 113 -4.18 7.06 -6.24
N TYR A 114 -5.01 6.25 -6.91
CA TYR A 114 -6.15 5.55 -6.32
C TYR A 114 -5.90 4.05 -6.45
N GLN A 115 -6.08 3.31 -5.38
CA GLN A 115 -6.01 1.86 -5.38
C GLN A 115 -7.22 1.28 -4.66
N SER A 116 -7.78 0.22 -5.22
CA SER A 116 -8.76 -0.61 -4.56
C SER A 116 -8.45 -2.08 -4.82
N ALA A 117 -8.67 -2.91 -3.82
CA ALA A 117 -8.52 -4.35 -3.96
C ALA A 117 -9.60 -5.07 -3.18
N VAL A 118 -10.07 -6.18 -3.75
CA VAL A 118 -11.00 -7.11 -3.12
C VAL A 118 -10.37 -8.49 -3.20
N THR A 119 -10.17 -9.12 -2.05
CA THR A 119 -9.64 -10.48 -1.94
C THR A 119 -10.70 -11.39 -1.35
N LEU A 120 -10.89 -12.54 -1.97
CA LEU A 120 -11.81 -13.58 -1.55
C LEU A 120 -11.04 -14.89 -1.40
N TRP A 121 -11.30 -15.61 -0.31
CA TRP A 121 -10.82 -16.97 -0.13
C TRP A 121 -11.80 -17.78 0.71
N HIS A 122 -11.70 -19.10 0.62
CA HIS A 122 -12.47 -20.01 1.44
C HIS A 122 -11.49 -20.78 2.34
N ARG A 123 -11.68 -20.73 3.66
CA ARG A 123 -10.76 -21.35 4.62
C ARG A 123 -10.70 -22.88 4.54
N ASP A 124 -11.81 -23.50 4.08
CA ASP A 124 -11.88 -24.97 3.94
C ASP A 124 -11.37 -25.47 2.58
N LEU A 125 -11.11 -24.55 1.62
CA LEU A 125 -10.39 -24.87 0.38
C LEU A 125 -8.89 -24.91 0.67
N TYR A 126 -8.45 -26.09 1.08
CA TYR A 126 -7.10 -26.35 1.48
C TYR A 126 -6.59 -27.61 0.78
N PHE A 127 -5.66 -27.44 -0.16
CA PHE A 127 -5.06 -28.54 -0.92
C PHE A 127 -3.56 -28.56 -0.66
N TRP A 128 -3.05 -29.66 -0.11
CA TRP A 128 -1.61 -29.88 0.15
C TRP A 128 -0.91 -28.71 0.87
N GLY A 129 -1.55 -28.09 1.83
CA GLY A 129 -0.98 -26.95 2.54
C GLY A 129 -1.17 -25.62 1.82
N ILE A 130 -1.98 -25.54 0.77
CA ILE A 130 -2.16 -24.35 -0.05
C ILE A 130 -3.62 -23.89 0.04
N THR A 131 -3.82 -22.61 0.40
CA THR A 131 -5.13 -21.93 0.36
C THR A 131 -5.16 -20.99 -0.85
N PRO A 132 -6.01 -21.23 -1.85
CA PRO A 132 -6.17 -20.33 -2.97
C PRO A 132 -6.90 -19.04 -2.54
N LYS A 133 -6.40 -17.90 -3.00
CA LYS A 133 -7.01 -16.59 -2.82
C LYS A 133 -7.16 -15.91 -4.18
N ILE A 134 -8.34 -15.36 -4.44
CA ILE A 134 -8.60 -14.57 -5.65
C ILE A 134 -8.59 -13.10 -5.26
N THR A 135 -7.76 -12.31 -5.90
CA THR A 135 -7.69 -10.87 -5.70
C THR A 135 -7.99 -10.14 -7.01
N TRP A 136 -8.97 -9.27 -6.96
CA TRP A 136 -9.16 -8.23 -7.96
C TRP A 136 -8.57 -6.93 -7.45
N SER A 137 -7.80 -6.22 -8.28
CA SER A 137 -7.26 -4.92 -7.95
C SER A 137 -7.44 -3.92 -9.06
N TYR A 138 -7.75 -2.69 -8.70
CA TYR A 138 -7.83 -1.55 -9.58
C TYR A 138 -6.87 -0.47 -9.11
N GLN A 139 -6.12 0.09 -10.04
CA GLN A 139 -5.21 1.22 -9.79
C GLN A 139 -5.44 2.28 -10.85
N ARG A 140 -5.57 3.52 -10.40
CA ARG A 140 -5.62 4.70 -11.27
C ARG A 140 -4.61 5.72 -10.80
N VAL A 141 -3.81 6.20 -11.73
CA VAL A 141 -2.90 7.32 -11.53
C VAL A 141 -3.34 8.46 -12.44
N SER A 142 -3.63 9.61 -11.84
CA SER A 142 -3.94 10.85 -12.54
C SER A 142 -2.79 11.82 -12.31
N SER A 143 -2.13 12.23 -13.38
CA SER A 143 -0.96 13.12 -13.36
C SER A 143 -1.26 14.43 -14.08
N ASN A 144 -0.60 15.51 -13.66
CA ASN A 144 -0.54 16.75 -14.43
C ASN A 144 0.40 16.64 -15.65
N HIS A 145 1.14 15.54 -15.75
CA HIS A 145 2.00 15.23 -16.89
C HIS A 145 1.27 14.28 -17.85
N PRO A 146 1.19 14.59 -19.18
CA PRO A 146 0.34 13.87 -20.13
C PRO A 146 0.68 12.39 -20.30
N PHE A 147 1.94 11.99 -20.04
CA PHE A 147 2.40 10.61 -20.24
C PHE A 147 2.31 9.70 -19.01
N TYR A 148 1.90 10.23 -17.84
CA TYR A 148 1.94 9.46 -16.59
C TYR A 148 0.55 9.13 -16.01
N SER A 149 -0.52 9.47 -16.74
CA SER A 149 -1.87 9.07 -16.35
C SER A 149 -2.19 7.70 -16.91
N TYR A 150 -2.66 6.79 -16.07
CA TYR A 150 -3.10 5.46 -16.48
C TYR A 150 -4.11 4.89 -15.50
N ASP A 151 -4.84 3.89 -15.96
CA ASP A 151 -5.65 3.00 -15.13
C ASP A 151 -5.34 1.54 -15.45
N LYS A 152 -5.46 0.67 -14.45
CA LYS A 152 -5.07 -0.72 -14.54
C LYS A 152 -5.98 -1.59 -13.69
N ASN A 153 -6.57 -2.59 -14.33
CA ASN A 153 -7.29 -3.67 -13.68
C ASN A 153 -6.43 -4.94 -13.70
N ARG A 154 -6.45 -5.67 -12.59
CA ARG A 154 -5.79 -6.97 -12.48
C ARG A 154 -6.67 -7.93 -11.71
N ILE A 155 -6.71 -9.17 -12.17
CA ILE A 155 -7.24 -10.31 -11.42
C ILE A 155 -6.10 -11.32 -11.33
N PHE A 156 -5.80 -11.77 -10.14
CA PHE A 156 -4.75 -12.76 -9.94
C PHE A 156 -5.15 -13.77 -8.86
N LEU A 157 -4.62 -14.97 -9.02
CA LEU A 157 -4.76 -16.07 -8.09
C LEU A 157 -3.48 -16.16 -7.26
N GLU A 158 -3.62 -16.05 -5.95
CA GLU A 158 -2.54 -16.26 -5.00
C GLU A 158 -2.67 -17.65 -4.38
N MET A 159 -1.55 -18.35 -4.27
CA MET A 159 -1.42 -19.62 -3.60
C MET A 159 -0.66 -19.40 -2.28
N GLY A 160 -1.38 -19.27 -1.18
CA GLY A 160 -0.80 -19.11 0.16
C GLY A 160 -0.49 -20.46 0.79
N LYS A 161 0.75 -20.68 1.23
CA LYS A 161 1.10 -21.86 2.04
C LYS A 161 0.87 -21.54 3.51
N THR A 162 0.02 -22.32 4.15
CA THR A 162 -0.18 -22.23 5.61
C THR A 162 0.62 -23.38 6.23
N PHE A 163 1.53 -23.02 7.15
CA PHE A 163 2.32 -23.98 7.94
C PHE A 163 1.58 -24.27 9.24
#